data_2f0f9c9ba2f19007826e942a4f92fe68
#
_entry.id   2f0f9c9ba2f19007826e942a4f92fe68
#
_cell.length_a   1.000
_cell.length_b   1.000
_cell.length_c   1.000
_cell.angle_alpha   90.00
_cell.angle_beta   90.00
_cell.angle_gamma   90.00
#
_symmetry.space_group_name_H-M   'P 1'
#
loop_
_entity.id
_entity.type
_entity.pdbx_description
1 polymer ?
#
loop_
_entity_poly.entity_id
_entity_poly.type
_entity_poly.pdbx_seq_one_letter_code
_entity_poly.pdbx_strand_id
1 'polypeptide(L)'
;AILLLGMVSTAVACSRVLWAMEGEPVLVGRNEDWFESLQTKLYAFPAGIERDGSVEENPVTWTSKYGSVSAVVYGIAITDGMNEKGLNANLLYLAESEFGDRNPDVAGMSVSIFAQWMLDNFATVDEVVAALDDVELVPITMMHDTTEVQSPFHYSVADASGDSAVIEVLDGKFVIHHGPEFTVMTNSPTYDEQLKQAKQYVGLGGKKPLPGGSQSNERYARGAYYLSLLPENPATYGESVANVMSVMRNMSTPWGVSDPGKPNVAPTLWRTVSDLTNGRYYFEFTQNPTVAWIDLHKLDLSEGAPIMMFDLKADILATGEV
;
A
#
# COMPACT_ATOMS: atom_id res chain seq x y z
N ALA A 1 -19.63 -39.12 3.80
CA ALA A 1 -19.80 -37.81 3.15
C ALA A 1 -18.77 -36.90 3.77
N ILE A 2 -17.70 -36.64 3.05
CA ILE A 2 -16.68 -35.63 3.42
C ILE A 2 -17.27 -34.31 2.97
N LEU A 3 -17.67 -33.45 3.92
CA LEU A 3 -17.99 -32.06 3.66
C LEU A 3 -16.66 -31.37 3.32
N LEU A 4 -16.41 -31.12 2.04
CA LEU A 4 -15.45 -30.08 1.63
C LEU A 4 -16.09 -28.75 2.05
N LEU A 5 -15.66 -28.21 3.19
CA LEU A 5 -15.80 -26.77 3.43
C LEU A 5 -14.95 -26.09 2.37
N GLY A 6 -15.61 -25.55 1.35
CA GLY A 6 -14.97 -24.66 0.43
C GLY A 6 -14.51 -23.44 1.24
N MET A 7 -13.20 -23.23 1.35
CA MET A 7 -12.66 -21.94 1.77
C MET A 7 -13.21 -20.89 0.81
N VAL A 8 -14.10 -20.02 1.29
CA VAL A 8 -14.49 -18.83 0.56
C VAL A 8 -13.27 -17.90 0.61
N SER A 9 -12.43 -18.01 -0.40
CA SER A 9 -11.31 -17.10 -0.58
C SER A 9 -11.89 -15.72 -0.91
N THR A 10 -11.77 -14.79 0.02
CA THR A 10 -12.12 -13.39 -0.22
C THR A 10 -11.26 -12.86 -1.35
N ALA A 11 -11.91 -12.34 -2.37
CA ALA A 11 -11.23 -11.72 -3.52
C ALA A 11 -10.66 -10.36 -3.09
N VAL A 12 -9.38 -10.31 -2.79
CA VAL A 12 -8.66 -9.09 -2.41
C VAL A 12 -7.50 -8.91 -3.38
N ALA A 13 -7.40 -7.75 -3.94
CA ALA A 13 -6.37 -7.42 -4.91
C ALA A 13 -5.87 -6.00 -4.65
N CYS A 14 -4.57 -5.78 -4.68
CA CYS A 14 -3.95 -4.45 -4.57
C CYS A 14 -2.71 -4.43 -5.45
N SER A 15 -2.23 -3.26 -5.79
CA SER A 15 -1.00 -3.10 -6.56
C SER A 15 -0.24 -1.87 -6.10
N ARG A 16 1.08 -1.94 -6.13
CA ARG A 16 1.98 -0.81 -5.86
C ARG A 16 3.08 -0.80 -6.90
N VAL A 17 3.49 0.39 -7.34
CA VAL A 17 4.71 0.63 -8.14
C VAL A 17 5.51 1.76 -7.53
N LEU A 18 6.83 1.72 -7.69
CA LEU A 18 7.76 2.83 -7.42
C LEU A 18 8.44 3.21 -8.72
N TRP A 19 8.42 4.49 -9.06
CA TRP A 19 9.20 5.06 -10.15
C TRP A 19 10.16 6.11 -9.61
N ALA A 20 11.45 5.84 -9.77
CA ALA A 20 12.52 6.72 -9.33
C ALA A 20 13.58 6.78 -10.44
N MET A 21 13.76 7.95 -11.02
CA MET A 21 14.72 8.22 -12.09
C MET A 21 15.57 9.42 -11.69
N GLU A 22 16.85 9.42 -12.08
CA GLU A 22 17.76 10.52 -11.76
C GLU A 22 17.24 11.84 -12.31
N GLY A 23 17.13 12.84 -11.45
CA GLY A 23 16.64 14.18 -11.81
C GLY A 23 15.11 14.34 -11.86
N GLU A 24 14.37 13.26 -11.66
CA GLU A 24 12.90 13.24 -11.64
C GLU A 24 12.36 13.07 -10.21
N PRO A 25 11.07 13.39 -9.95
CA PRO A 25 10.46 13.11 -8.66
C PRO A 25 10.34 11.61 -8.41
N VAL A 26 10.54 11.20 -7.18
CA VAL A 26 10.27 9.82 -6.75
C VAL A 26 8.78 9.65 -6.52
N LEU A 27 8.14 8.77 -7.28
CA LEU A 27 6.69 8.59 -7.30
C LEU A 27 6.30 7.16 -6.93
N VAL A 28 5.38 7.01 -5.98
CA VAL A 28 4.76 5.73 -5.63
C VAL A 28 3.31 5.74 -6.09
N GLY A 29 2.94 4.79 -6.95
CA GLY A 29 1.56 4.55 -7.36
C GLY A 29 0.97 3.37 -6.60
N ARG A 30 -0.31 3.44 -6.22
CA ARG A 30 -1.04 2.36 -5.56
C ARG A 30 -2.47 2.25 -6.07
N ASN A 31 -2.98 1.02 -6.22
CA ASN A 31 -4.39 0.67 -6.39
C ASN A 31 -4.90 -0.07 -5.16
N GLU A 32 -6.02 0.39 -4.62
CA GLU A 32 -6.81 -0.36 -3.64
C GLU A 32 -7.90 -1.13 -4.35
N ASP A 33 -7.79 -2.44 -4.35
CA ASP A 33 -8.77 -3.33 -4.97
C ASP A 33 -9.48 -4.12 -3.86
N TRP A 34 -10.80 -3.95 -3.74
CA TRP A 34 -11.59 -4.60 -2.70
C TRP A 34 -13.01 -4.89 -3.20
N PHE A 35 -13.64 -5.92 -2.62
CA PHE A 35 -14.96 -6.39 -3.06
C PHE A 35 -16.14 -5.53 -2.56
N GLU A 36 -15.92 -4.69 -1.53
CA GLU A 36 -16.95 -3.84 -0.95
C GLU A 36 -16.44 -2.43 -0.64
N SER A 37 -17.32 -1.54 -0.20
CA SER A 37 -16.92 -0.17 0.16
C SER A 37 -16.10 -0.15 1.45
N LEU A 38 -14.86 0.29 1.38
CA LEU A 38 -13.95 0.48 2.51
C LEU A 38 -14.26 1.73 3.36
N GLN A 39 -15.23 2.55 2.96
CA GLN A 39 -15.54 3.85 3.57
C GLN A 39 -14.29 4.75 3.69
N THR A 40 -13.40 4.67 2.71
CA THR A 40 -12.09 5.33 2.73
C THR A 40 -12.23 6.85 2.87
N LYS A 41 -11.44 7.40 3.80
CA LYS A 41 -11.26 8.83 4.01
C LYS A 41 -9.77 9.14 4.08
N LEU A 42 -9.39 10.34 3.64
CA LEU A 42 -8.04 10.82 3.83
C LEU A 42 -7.95 11.61 5.14
N TYR A 43 -6.92 11.34 5.91
CA TYR A 43 -6.62 12.09 7.12
C TYR A 43 -5.24 12.72 7.01
N ALA A 44 -5.13 13.98 7.44
CA ALA A 44 -3.84 14.59 7.73
C ALA A 44 -3.66 14.56 9.26
N PHE A 45 -2.64 13.84 9.68
CA PHE A 45 -2.23 13.69 11.06
C PHE A 45 -1.02 14.58 11.34
N PRO A 46 -1.07 15.50 12.33
CA PRO A 46 0.10 16.27 12.73
C PRO A 46 1.11 15.41 13.50
N ALA A 47 2.32 15.93 13.70
CA ALA A 47 3.27 15.41 14.68
C ALA A 47 2.74 15.55 16.11
N GLY A 48 3.33 14.84 17.07
CA GLY A 48 3.00 14.95 18.49
C GLY A 48 1.79 14.13 18.93
N ILE A 49 1.21 13.27 18.09
CA ILE A 49 0.11 12.37 18.48
C ILE A 49 0.68 11.18 19.25
N GLU A 50 0.19 10.98 20.48
CA GLU A 50 0.46 9.76 21.25
C GLU A 50 -0.37 8.61 20.69
N ARG A 51 0.28 7.47 20.45
CA ARG A 51 -0.34 6.25 19.90
C ARG A 51 0.20 5.01 20.60
N ASP A 52 -0.54 3.93 20.45
CA ASP A 52 -0.07 2.60 20.84
C ASP A 52 -0.27 1.59 19.67
N GLY A 53 0.28 0.40 19.85
CA GLY A 53 0.23 -0.68 18.88
C GLY A 53 -1.16 -1.31 18.69
N SER A 54 -2.20 -0.83 19.35
CA SER A 54 -3.59 -1.33 19.26
C SER A 54 -3.71 -2.84 19.52
N VAL A 55 -2.98 -3.33 20.53
CA VAL A 55 -3.05 -4.71 21.03
C VAL A 55 -3.22 -4.69 22.55
N GLU A 56 -3.83 -5.74 23.12
CA GLU A 56 -4.15 -5.78 24.55
C GLU A 56 -2.91 -5.96 25.45
N GLU A 57 -1.98 -6.79 25.01
CA GLU A 57 -0.79 -7.16 25.79
C GLU A 57 0.47 -6.51 25.23
N ASN A 58 1.21 -5.80 26.10
CA ASN A 58 2.48 -5.16 25.78
C ASN A 58 2.49 -4.41 24.44
N PRO A 59 1.60 -3.40 24.23
CA PRO A 59 1.61 -2.64 22.97
C PRO A 59 2.88 -1.80 22.84
N VAL A 60 3.40 -1.67 21.62
CA VAL A 60 4.35 -0.61 21.29
C VAL A 60 3.69 0.74 21.58
N THR A 61 4.41 1.68 22.17
CA THR A 61 3.92 3.05 22.36
C THR A 61 4.86 4.06 21.74
N TRP A 62 4.32 5.09 21.10
CA TRP A 62 5.14 6.16 20.50
C TRP A 62 4.38 7.49 20.47
N THR A 63 5.14 8.55 20.28
CA THR A 63 4.61 9.86 19.89
C THR A 63 5.07 10.14 18.48
N SER A 64 4.14 10.49 17.57
CA SER A 64 4.47 10.74 16.15
C SER A 64 5.51 11.86 16.03
N LYS A 65 6.63 11.56 15.35
CA LYS A 65 7.69 12.53 15.06
C LYS A 65 7.35 13.39 13.85
N TYR A 66 6.61 12.82 12.91
CA TYR A 66 6.30 13.44 11.62
C TYR A 66 4.80 13.49 11.39
N GLY A 67 4.37 14.57 10.74
CA GLY A 67 3.03 14.65 10.20
C GLY A 67 2.89 13.85 8.90
N SER A 68 1.69 13.36 8.62
CA SER A 68 1.41 12.50 7.47
C SER A 68 0.03 12.71 6.88
N VAL A 69 -0.15 12.31 5.62
CA VAL A 69 -1.46 12.09 5.00
C VAL A 69 -1.64 10.61 4.78
N SER A 70 -2.77 10.06 5.22
CA SER A 70 -3.05 8.63 5.18
C SER A 70 -4.46 8.32 4.70
N ALA A 71 -4.61 7.27 3.88
CA ALA A 71 -5.88 6.69 3.53
C ALA A 71 -6.29 5.68 4.62
N VAL A 72 -7.36 6.03 5.32
CA VAL A 72 -7.93 5.24 6.42
C VAL A 72 -9.16 4.51 5.91
N VAL A 73 -9.18 3.20 6.11
CA VAL A 73 -10.28 2.31 5.71
C VAL A 73 -11.01 1.77 6.93
N TYR A 74 -12.32 1.61 6.83
CA TYR A 74 -13.22 1.20 7.93
C TYR A 74 -13.08 2.03 9.21
N GLY A 75 -12.40 3.18 9.13
CA GLY A 75 -12.11 4.04 10.27
C GLY A 75 -11.03 3.52 11.24
N ILE A 76 -10.35 2.42 10.92
CA ILE A 76 -9.42 1.72 11.83
C ILE A 76 -8.07 1.33 11.22
N ALA A 77 -7.98 1.14 9.90
CA ALA A 77 -6.76 0.67 9.28
C ALA A 77 -6.19 1.67 8.28
N ILE A 78 -4.87 1.82 8.29
CA ILE A 78 -4.13 2.64 7.35
C ILE A 78 -3.58 1.73 6.26
N THR A 79 -4.04 1.94 5.01
CA THR A 79 -3.65 1.09 3.89
C THR A 79 -2.70 1.77 2.92
N ASP A 80 -2.60 3.09 2.97
CA ASP A 80 -1.68 3.90 2.17
C ASP A 80 -1.45 5.25 2.86
N GLY A 81 -0.28 5.85 2.67
CA GLY A 81 0.02 7.18 3.16
C GLY A 81 1.44 7.61 2.89
N MET A 82 1.71 8.89 3.11
CA MET A 82 3.05 9.46 3.10
C MET A 82 3.22 10.49 4.20
N ASN A 83 4.42 10.62 4.73
CA ASN A 83 4.75 11.65 5.70
C ASN A 83 5.46 12.86 5.07
N GLU A 84 5.63 13.91 5.86
CA GLU A 84 6.29 15.16 5.46
C GLU A 84 7.79 15.01 5.11
N LYS A 85 8.41 13.86 5.41
CA LYS A 85 9.79 13.53 5.04
C LYS A 85 9.91 12.79 3.72
N GLY A 86 8.78 12.45 3.11
CA GLY A 86 8.74 11.71 1.86
C GLY A 86 8.89 10.20 2.05
N LEU A 87 8.57 9.67 3.22
CA LEU A 87 8.39 8.23 3.41
C LEU A 87 6.94 7.88 3.04
N ASN A 88 6.75 6.87 2.20
CA ASN A 88 5.47 6.27 1.86
C ASN A 88 5.39 4.85 2.41
N ALA A 89 4.23 4.47 2.93
CA ALA A 89 3.97 3.12 3.43
C ALA A 89 2.64 2.60 2.90
N ASN A 90 2.62 1.34 2.45
CA ASN A 90 1.45 0.68 1.90
C ASN A 90 1.20 -0.66 2.60
N LEU A 91 -0.06 -0.98 2.83
CA LEU A 91 -0.54 -2.28 3.29
C LEU A 91 -1.30 -2.95 2.15
N LEU A 92 -0.93 -4.18 1.80
CA LEU A 92 -1.61 -5.01 0.80
C LEU A 92 -1.92 -6.40 1.40
N TYR A 93 -2.84 -7.11 0.77
CA TYR A 93 -3.19 -8.48 1.16
C TYR A 93 -2.17 -9.50 0.63
N LEU A 94 -1.79 -10.46 1.50
CA LEU A 94 -0.97 -11.62 1.14
C LEU A 94 -1.50 -12.86 1.89
N ALA A 95 -2.13 -13.79 1.18
CA ALA A 95 -2.74 -14.97 1.80
C ALA A 95 -1.73 -15.87 2.54
N GLU A 96 -0.47 -15.81 2.16
CA GLU A 96 0.64 -16.59 2.72
C GLU A 96 1.22 -15.98 4.00
N SER A 97 0.75 -14.80 4.45
CA SER A 97 1.22 -14.19 5.69
C SER A 97 0.84 -15.06 6.90
N GLU A 98 1.84 -15.43 7.70
CA GLU A 98 1.72 -16.19 8.94
C GLU A 98 2.49 -15.49 10.05
N PHE A 99 1.79 -15.01 11.07
CA PHE A 99 2.36 -14.17 12.13
C PHE A 99 2.91 -14.97 13.31
N GLY A 100 2.64 -16.29 13.38
CA GLY A 100 3.06 -17.15 14.48
C GLY A 100 2.25 -16.93 15.77
N ASP A 101 2.69 -17.56 16.85
CA ASP A 101 2.12 -17.36 18.18
C ASP A 101 2.65 -16.08 18.80
N ARG A 102 1.78 -15.30 19.43
CA ARG A 102 2.13 -14.05 20.11
C ARG A 102 3.13 -14.28 21.24
N ASN A 103 4.24 -13.56 21.23
CA ASN A 103 5.19 -13.50 22.33
C ASN A 103 4.98 -12.21 23.16
N PRO A 104 4.33 -12.25 24.34
CA PRO A 104 4.02 -11.05 25.10
C PRO A 104 5.25 -10.33 25.68
N ASP A 105 6.43 -10.96 25.66
CA ASP A 105 7.69 -10.31 26.07
C ASP A 105 8.24 -9.36 25.00
N VAL A 106 7.78 -9.47 23.74
CA VAL A 106 8.09 -8.55 22.65
C VAL A 106 6.96 -7.53 22.52
N ALA A 107 7.28 -6.28 22.23
CA ALA A 107 6.28 -5.23 22.07
C ALA A 107 5.40 -5.50 20.81
N GLY A 108 4.08 -5.50 21.00
CA GLY A 108 3.10 -5.86 19.99
C GLY A 108 2.57 -4.69 19.16
N MET A 109 2.33 -4.94 17.89
CA MET A 109 1.79 -3.97 16.94
C MET A 109 0.70 -4.62 16.09
N SER A 110 -0.51 -4.07 16.12
CA SER A 110 -1.57 -4.51 15.22
C SER A 110 -1.19 -4.26 13.75
N VAL A 111 -1.47 -5.24 12.91
CA VAL A 111 -1.29 -5.12 11.45
C VAL A 111 -2.03 -3.91 10.87
N SER A 112 -3.10 -3.43 11.50
CA SER A 112 -3.91 -2.29 11.00
C SER A 112 -3.24 -0.93 11.17
N ILE A 113 -2.34 -0.78 12.17
CA ILE A 113 -1.69 0.50 12.50
C ILE A 113 -0.21 0.54 12.09
N PHE A 114 0.35 -0.58 11.64
CA PHE A 114 1.78 -0.69 11.34
C PHE A 114 2.24 0.28 10.25
N ALA A 115 1.45 0.51 9.20
CA ALA A 115 1.77 1.52 8.19
C ALA A 115 1.85 2.93 8.80
N GLN A 116 0.93 3.28 9.74
CA GLN A 116 0.99 4.57 10.43
C GLN A 116 2.21 4.68 11.34
N TRP A 117 2.59 3.60 12.04
CA TRP A 117 3.79 3.60 12.86
C TRP A 117 5.06 3.90 12.05
N MET A 118 5.15 3.35 10.83
CA MET A 118 6.24 3.68 9.91
C MET A 118 6.24 5.15 9.54
N LEU A 119 5.08 5.71 9.15
CA LEU A 119 4.95 7.11 8.77
C LEU A 119 5.22 8.08 9.93
N ASP A 120 4.81 7.72 11.14
CA ASP A 120 4.98 8.55 12.33
C ASP A 120 6.43 8.65 12.80
N ASN A 121 7.24 7.61 12.60
CA ASN A 121 8.52 7.49 13.29
C ASN A 121 9.74 7.64 12.39
N PHE A 122 9.66 7.36 11.09
CA PHE A 122 10.82 7.21 10.22
C PHE A 122 10.77 8.15 9.01
N ALA A 123 11.96 8.52 8.55
CA ALA A 123 12.14 9.34 7.35
C ALA A 123 12.67 8.53 6.17
N THR A 124 13.30 7.36 6.41
CA THR A 124 13.95 6.55 5.40
C THR A 124 13.56 5.07 5.53
N VAL A 125 13.74 4.34 4.43
CA VAL A 125 13.54 2.88 4.40
C VAL A 125 14.52 2.16 5.31
N ASP A 126 15.79 2.58 5.34
CA ASP A 126 16.82 2.04 6.23
C ASP A 126 16.40 2.11 7.72
N GLU A 127 15.82 3.26 8.14
CA GLU A 127 15.33 3.44 9.51
C GLU A 127 14.19 2.47 9.83
N VAL A 128 13.25 2.27 8.91
CA VAL A 128 12.16 1.30 9.07
C VAL A 128 12.71 -0.10 9.22
N VAL A 129 13.56 -0.53 8.29
CA VAL A 129 14.13 -1.89 8.29
C VAL A 129 14.91 -2.17 9.56
N ALA A 130 15.69 -1.20 10.04
CA ALA A 130 16.46 -1.35 11.28
C ALA A 130 15.60 -1.49 12.55
N ALA A 131 14.35 -1.01 12.52
CA ALA A 131 13.45 -1.03 13.68
C ALA A 131 12.52 -2.27 13.72
N LEU A 132 12.54 -3.13 12.70
CA LEU A 132 11.60 -4.27 12.63
C LEU A 132 11.86 -5.34 13.70
N ASP A 133 13.09 -5.50 14.15
CA ASP A 133 13.44 -6.49 15.18
C ASP A 133 12.86 -6.15 16.57
N ASP A 134 12.42 -4.90 16.79
CA ASP A 134 11.90 -4.42 18.07
C ASP A 134 10.38 -4.60 18.21
N VAL A 135 9.68 -5.07 17.18
CA VAL A 135 8.22 -5.17 17.15
C VAL A 135 7.75 -6.52 16.64
N GLU A 136 6.62 -6.98 17.17
CA GLU A 136 5.92 -8.18 16.71
C GLU A 136 4.56 -7.79 16.14
N LEU A 137 4.30 -8.15 14.89
CA LEU A 137 3.01 -7.90 14.26
C LEU A 137 1.95 -8.87 14.74
N VAL A 138 0.82 -8.32 15.16
CA VAL A 138 -0.33 -9.07 15.66
C VAL A 138 -1.48 -8.94 14.67
N PRO A 139 -1.96 -10.05 14.11
CA PRO A 139 -3.08 -10.02 13.17
C PRO A 139 -4.37 -9.60 13.89
N ILE A 140 -5.26 -8.92 13.16
CA ILE A 140 -6.63 -8.67 13.63
C ILE A 140 -7.56 -9.74 13.06
N THR A 141 -8.56 -10.13 13.84
CA THR A 141 -9.65 -10.97 13.36
C THR A 141 -10.71 -10.10 12.73
N MET A 142 -11.02 -10.36 11.48
CA MET A 142 -12.13 -9.71 10.77
C MET A 142 -13.27 -10.72 10.57
N MET A 143 -14.50 -10.23 10.62
CA MET A 143 -15.66 -11.03 10.25
C MET A 143 -15.90 -10.89 8.75
N HIS A 144 -15.85 -12.00 8.02
CA HIS A 144 -16.33 -12.07 6.65
C HIS A 144 -17.57 -12.97 6.62
N ASP A 145 -18.73 -12.36 6.39
CA ASP A 145 -20.04 -13.01 6.59
C ASP A 145 -20.16 -13.58 8.01
N THR A 146 -20.12 -14.90 8.15
CA THR A 146 -20.20 -15.62 9.43
C THR A 146 -18.88 -16.28 9.84
N THR A 147 -17.78 -16.00 9.11
CA THR A 147 -16.48 -16.64 9.32
C THR A 147 -15.49 -15.63 9.86
N GLU A 148 -14.81 -15.99 10.94
CA GLU A 148 -13.64 -15.24 11.41
C GLU A 148 -12.45 -15.50 10.48
N VAL A 149 -11.84 -14.42 9.96
CA VAL A 149 -10.64 -14.48 9.11
C VAL A 149 -9.58 -13.61 9.75
N GLN A 150 -8.39 -14.15 9.91
CA GLN A 150 -7.23 -13.33 10.24
C GLN A 150 -6.88 -12.45 9.05
N SER A 151 -6.33 -11.28 9.32
CA SER A 151 -5.93 -10.31 8.30
C SER A 151 -4.52 -10.58 7.80
N PRO A 152 -4.33 -11.35 6.71
CA PRO A 152 -3.03 -11.68 6.18
C PRO A 152 -2.55 -10.53 5.29
N PHE A 153 -1.64 -9.71 5.81
CA PHE A 153 -1.12 -8.54 5.11
C PHE A 153 0.39 -8.61 4.95
N HIS A 154 0.88 -7.90 3.94
CA HIS A 154 2.27 -7.53 3.75
C HIS A 154 2.37 -6.04 3.42
N TYR A 155 3.58 -5.51 3.47
CA TYR A 155 3.79 -4.06 3.38
C TYR A 155 4.85 -3.73 2.35
N SER A 156 4.78 -2.52 1.83
CA SER A 156 5.92 -1.88 1.17
C SER A 156 6.16 -0.51 1.77
N VAL A 157 7.40 -0.10 1.73
CA VAL A 157 7.86 1.23 2.14
C VAL A 157 8.81 1.75 1.07
N ALA A 158 8.76 3.06 0.82
CA ALA A 158 9.70 3.75 -0.06
C ALA A 158 9.96 5.16 0.47
N ASP A 159 11.11 5.73 0.14
CA ASP A 159 11.47 7.08 0.54
C ASP A 159 11.90 7.97 -0.63
N ALA A 160 12.14 9.26 -0.35
CA ALA A 160 12.48 10.26 -1.35
C ALA A 160 13.85 10.03 -2.03
N SER A 161 14.68 9.11 -1.55
CA SER A 161 15.92 8.69 -2.23
C SER A 161 15.67 7.70 -3.37
N GLY A 162 14.47 7.12 -3.44
CA GLY A 162 14.13 6.03 -4.35
C GLY A 162 14.42 4.64 -3.78
N ASP A 163 14.82 4.56 -2.51
CA ASP A 163 14.95 3.28 -1.83
C ASP A 163 13.58 2.66 -1.52
N SER A 164 13.54 1.34 -1.39
CA SER A 164 12.30 0.59 -1.24
C SER A 164 12.50 -0.70 -0.46
N ALA A 165 11.50 -1.08 0.33
CA ALA A 165 11.44 -2.44 0.87
C ALA A 165 10.03 -3.03 0.71
N VAL A 166 9.98 -4.35 0.49
CA VAL A 166 8.80 -5.19 0.63
C VAL A 166 8.99 -6.04 1.88
N ILE A 167 8.02 -6.00 2.77
CA ILE A 167 8.07 -6.61 4.10
C ILE A 167 6.94 -7.62 4.21
N GLU A 168 7.26 -8.90 4.26
CA GLU A 168 6.34 -10.01 4.48
C GLU A 168 6.56 -10.60 5.88
N VAL A 169 5.54 -11.25 6.44
CA VAL A 169 5.67 -12.06 7.65
C VAL A 169 5.33 -13.50 7.29
N LEU A 170 6.35 -14.37 7.31
CA LEU A 170 6.23 -15.77 6.93
C LEU A 170 6.80 -16.63 8.06
N ASP A 171 6.07 -17.65 8.48
CA ASP A 171 6.45 -18.50 9.62
C ASP A 171 6.81 -17.68 10.89
N GLY A 172 6.06 -16.61 11.17
CA GLY A 172 6.28 -15.74 12.33
C GLY A 172 7.53 -14.86 12.25
N LYS A 173 8.11 -14.65 11.06
CA LYS A 173 9.34 -13.86 10.87
C LYS A 173 9.18 -12.85 9.74
N PHE A 174 9.81 -11.72 9.90
CA PHE A 174 9.96 -10.77 8.81
C PHE A 174 10.85 -11.35 7.70
N VAL A 175 10.34 -11.33 6.48
CA VAL A 175 11.09 -11.57 5.25
C VAL A 175 11.13 -10.25 4.49
N ILE A 176 12.31 -9.68 4.33
CA ILE A 176 12.50 -8.32 3.85
C ILE A 176 13.26 -8.34 2.53
N HIS A 177 12.67 -7.75 1.50
CA HIS A 177 13.32 -7.46 0.23
C HIS A 177 13.62 -5.97 0.19
N HIS A 178 14.87 -5.58 0.40
CA HIS A 178 15.30 -4.19 0.56
C HIS A 178 16.26 -3.78 -0.56
N GLY A 179 15.95 -2.70 -1.23
CA GLY A 179 16.73 -2.09 -2.30
C GLY A 179 15.88 -1.38 -3.34
N PRO A 180 16.47 -0.48 -4.14
CA PRO A 180 15.76 0.33 -5.14
C PRO A 180 15.18 -0.51 -6.30
N GLU A 181 15.60 -1.75 -6.47
CA GLU A 181 15.07 -2.67 -7.48
C GLU A 181 13.70 -3.26 -7.14
N PHE A 182 13.26 -3.22 -5.89
CA PHE A 182 11.98 -3.78 -5.46
C PHE A 182 10.84 -2.78 -5.69
N THR A 183 10.55 -2.52 -6.96
CA THR A 183 9.70 -1.42 -7.42
C THR A 183 8.22 -1.79 -7.58
N VAL A 184 7.88 -3.07 -7.66
CA VAL A 184 6.48 -3.52 -7.88
C VAL A 184 6.08 -4.51 -6.82
N MET A 185 4.89 -4.35 -6.23
CA MET A 185 4.28 -5.29 -5.30
C MET A 185 2.80 -5.46 -5.66
N THR A 186 2.31 -6.70 -5.59
CA THR A 186 0.89 -7.02 -5.70
C THR A 186 0.46 -7.89 -4.52
N ASN A 187 -0.27 -8.96 -4.71
CA ASN A 187 -0.74 -9.85 -3.64
C ASN A 187 -0.05 -11.22 -3.74
N SER A 188 -0.75 -12.30 -3.32
CA SER A 188 -0.25 -13.67 -3.47
C SER A 188 0.24 -14.00 -4.89
N PRO A 189 1.27 -14.82 -5.01
CA PRO A 189 2.02 -15.53 -3.96
C PRO A 189 3.05 -14.64 -3.27
N THR A 190 3.87 -15.23 -2.36
CA THR A 190 4.99 -14.54 -1.71
C THR A 190 5.87 -13.82 -2.73
N TYR A 191 6.57 -12.79 -2.29
CA TYR A 191 7.33 -11.92 -3.20
C TYR A 191 8.42 -12.66 -3.98
N ASP A 192 9.12 -13.59 -3.35
CA ASP A 192 10.10 -14.45 -4.04
C ASP A 192 9.48 -15.28 -5.17
N GLU A 193 8.31 -15.83 -4.95
CA GLU A 193 7.60 -16.61 -5.97
C GLU A 193 7.04 -15.68 -7.07
N GLN A 194 6.61 -14.47 -6.70
CA GLN A 194 6.17 -13.44 -7.65
C GLN A 194 7.30 -13.06 -8.61
N LEU A 195 8.51 -12.84 -8.09
CA LEU A 195 9.71 -12.56 -8.89
C LEU A 195 10.04 -13.71 -9.85
N LYS A 196 9.91 -14.97 -9.40
CA LYS A 196 10.15 -16.14 -10.27
C LYS A 196 9.11 -16.23 -11.38
N GLN A 197 7.83 -16.03 -11.05
CA GLN A 197 6.75 -16.10 -12.03
C GLN A 197 6.84 -14.98 -13.06
N ALA A 198 7.26 -13.79 -12.68
CA ALA A 198 7.42 -12.66 -13.59
C ALA A 198 8.43 -12.94 -14.72
N LYS A 199 9.51 -13.67 -14.42
CA LYS A 199 10.59 -13.98 -15.38
C LYS A 199 10.14 -14.78 -16.61
N GLN A 200 8.93 -15.33 -16.64
CA GLN A 200 8.41 -16.04 -17.81
C GLN A 200 7.92 -15.10 -18.94
N TYR A 201 7.65 -13.83 -18.63
CA TYR A 201 7.04 -12.88 -19.55
C TYR A 201 8.06 -12.08 -20.36
N VAL A 202 7.64 -11.63 -21.56
CA VAL A 202 8.44 -10.78 -22.46
C VAL A 202 8.78 -9.46 -21.74
N GLY A 203 10.03 -9.00 -21.91
CA GLY A 203 10.54 -7.80 -21.23
C GLY A 203 11.00 -8.03 -19.81
N LEU A 204 10.64 -9.18 -19.19
CA LEU A 204 11.03 -9.56 -17.83
C LEU A 204 11.96 -10.80 -17.79
N GLY A 205 12.54 -11.14 -18.93
CA GLY A 205 13.49 -12.25 -19.08
C GLY A 205 12.94 -13.47 -19.84
N GLY A 206 11.63 -13.55 -20.08
CA GLY A 206 10.97 -14.67 -20.73
C GLY A 206 10.45 -14.38 -22.14
N LYS A 207 9.59 -15.28 -22.63
CA LYS A 207 9.03 -15.23 -23.99
C LYS A 207 7.50 -15.27 -24.01
N LYS A 208 6.83 -15.50 -22.88
CA LYS A 208 5.36 -15.47 -22.85
C LYS A 208 4.87 -14.05 -23.09
N PRO A 209 3.81 -13.87 -23.89
CA PRO A 209 3.16 -12.56 -24.02
C PRO A 209 2.73 -12.02 -22.66
N LEU A 210 2.69 -10.69 -22.51
CA LEU A 210 2.14 -10.07 -21.31
C LEU A 210 0.70 -10.51 -21.09
N PRO A 211 0.32 -10.84 -19.84
CA PRO A 211 -1.03 -11.27 -19.54
C PRO A 211 -1.99 -10.07 -19.50
N GLY A 212 -3.26 -10.31 -19.82
CA GLY A 212 -4.32 -9.29 -19.80
C GLY A 212 -5.32 -9.44 -18.65
N GLY A 213 -5.15 -10.43 -17.78
CA GLY A 213 -6.07 -10.70 -16.68
C GLY A 213 -5.82 -9.86 -15.44
N SER A 214 -6.66 -10.05 -14.41
CA SER A 214 -6.62 -9.28 -13.16
C SER A 214 -6.02 -10.05 -11.97
N GLN A 215 -5.46 -11.27 -12.19
CA GLN A 215 -4.74 -11.98 -11.15
C GLN A 215 -3.50 -11.20 -10.68
N SER A 216 -3.09 -11.43 -9.45
CA SER A 216 -1.96 -10.75 -8.83
C SER A 216 -0.69 -10.81 -9.68
N ASN A 217 -0.27 -12.01 -10.08
CA ASN A 217 0.91 -12.21 -10.93
C ASN A 217 0.78 -11.59 -12.33
N GLU A 218 -0.44 -11.48 -12.86
CA GLU A 218 -0.71 -10.84 -14.14
C GLU A 218 -0.60 -9.31 -14.04
N ARG A 219 -1.11 -8.73 -12.93
CA ARG A 219 -0.97 -7.29 -12.63
C ARG A 219 0.51 -6.95 -12.36
N TYR A 220 1.22 -7.80 -11.61
CA TYR A 220 2.65 -7.64 -11.37
C TYR A 220 3.44 -7.58 -12.68
N ALA A 221 3.23 -8.55 -13.58
CA ALA A 221 3.95 -8.60 -14.85
C ALA A 221 3.69 -7.35 -15.70
N ARG A 222 2.45 -6.85 -15.75
CA ARG A 222 2.12 -5.62 -16.48
C ARG A 222 2.75 -4.39 -15.81
N GLY A 223 2.65 -4.30 -14.48
CA GLY A 223 3.25 -3.20 -13.70
C GLY A 223 4.75 -3.11 -13.94
N ALA A 224 5.49 -4.20 -13.77
CA ALA A 224 6.92 -4.25 -13.98
C ALA A 224 7.31 -3.91 -15.43
N TYR A 225 6.59 -4.46 -16.40
CA TYR A 225 6.86 -4.19 -17.81
C TYR A 225 6.61 -2.72 -18.18
N TYR A 226 5.42 -2.18 -17.89
CA TYR A 226 5.10 -0.81 -18.27
C TYR A 226 5.87 0.23 -17.48
N LEU A 227 6.21 -0.04 -16.22
CA LEU A 227 7.09 0.81 -15.44
C LEU A 227 8.47 0.96 -16.10
N SER A 228 9.01 -0.14 -16.65
CA SER A 228 10.31 -0.13 -17.33
C SER A 228 10.30 0.59 -18.69
N LEU A 229 9.14 0.92 -19.21
CA LEU A 229 8.97 1.62 -20.49
C LEU A 229 8.62 3.10 -20.31
N LEU A 230 8.45 3.57 -19.09
CA LEU A 230 8.18 4.99 -18.84
C LEU A 230 9.34 5.85 -19.34
N PRO A 231 9.06 7.04 -19.88
CA PRO A 231 10.12 7.97 -20.32
C PRO A 231 11.07 8.30 -19.16
N GLU A 232 12.36 8.25 -19.43
CA GLU A 232 13.40 8.64 -18.45
C GLU A 232 13.39 10.14 -18.17
N ASN A 233 12.97 10.95 -19.14
CA ASN A 233 12.98 12.41 -19.07
C ASN A 233 11.62 12.97 -19.53
N PRO A 234 10.58 12.96 -18.69
CA PRO A 234 9.31 13.62 -19.00
C PRO A 234 9.51 15.12 -19.23
N ALA A 235 8.73 15.71 -20.15
CA ALA A 235 8.90 17.12 -20.48
C ALA A 235 8.39 18.06 -19.37
N THR A 236 7.50 17.57 -18.51
CA THR A 236 6.90 18.35 -17.42
C THR A 236 6.66 17.48 -16.20
N TYR A 237 6.64 18.11 -15.03
CA TYR A 237 6.24 17.45 -13.78
C TYR A 237 4.87 16.74 -13.89
N GLY A 238 3.89 17.36 -14.55
CA GLY A 238 2.58 16.73 -14.76
C GLY A 238 2.65 15.43 -15.57
N GLU A 239 3.59 15.33 -16.52
CA GLU A 239 3.84 14.11 -17.27
C GLU A 239 4.41 12.99 -16.38
N SER A 240 5.33 13.31 -15.46
CA SER A 240 5.87 12.33 -14.51
C SER A 240 4.74 11.68 -13.71
N VAL A 241 3.85 12.48 -13.12
CA VAL A 241 2.68 12.00 -12.36
C VAL A 241 1.72 11.20 -13.27
N ALA A 242 1.42 11.71 -14.48
CA ALA A 242 0.52 11.06 -15.44
C ALA A 242 1.07 9.70 -15.91
N ASN A 243 2.39 9.58 -16.07
CA ASN A 243 3.07 8.35 -16.44
C ASN A 243 2.85 7.25 -15.39
N VAL A 244 3.11 7.53 -14.12
CA VAL A 244 2.86 6.57 -13.03
C VAL A 244 1.37 6.26 -12.92
N MET A 245 0.49 7.28 -13.01
CA MET A 245 -0.96 7.08 -13.00
C MET A 245 -1.41 6.16 -14.15
N SER A 246 -0.79 6.25 -15.33
CA SER A 246 -1.12 5.40 -16.49
C SER A 246 -0.77 3.92 -16.24
N VAL A 247 0.36 3.64 -15.56
CA VAL A 247 0.72 2.28 -15.15
C VAL A 247 -0.29 1.75 -14.14
N MET A 248 -0.66 2.55 -13.14
CA MET A 248 -1.66 2.15 -12.15
C MET A 248 -3.03 1.87 -12.77
N ARG A 249 -3.46 2.67 -13.76
CA ARG A 249 -4.70 2.43 -14.52
C ARG A 249 -4.64 1.14 -15.31
N ASN A 250 -3.48 0.79 -15.88
CA ASN A 250 -3.30 -0.49 -16.57
C ASN A 250 -3.36 -1.70 -15.62
N MET A 251 -2.91 -1.54 -14.37
CA MET A 251 -2.97 -2.59 -13.35
C MET A 251 -4.34 -2.69 -12.67
N SER A 252 -5.24 -1.77 -12.90
CA SER A 252 -6.58 -1.73 -12.28
C SER A 252 -7.46 -2.89 -12.74
N THR A 253 -8.32 -3.32 -11.84
CA THR A 253 -9.44 -4.22 -12.13
C THR A 253 -10.71 -3.40 -12.33
N PRO A 254 -11.38 -3.50 -13.47
CA PRO A 254 -12.60 -2.74 -13.75
C PRO A 254 -13.74 -3.07 -12.76
N TRP A 255 -14.64 -2.10 -12.55
CA TRP A 255 -15.87 -2.31 -11.81
C TRP A 255 -16.72 -3.41 -12.42
N GLY A 256 -17.38 -4.21 -11.56
CA GLY A 256 -18.18 -5.36 -11.97
C GLY A 256 -17.39 -6.64 -12.21
N VAL A 257 -16.06 -6.57 -12.19
CA VAL A 257 -15.22 -7.77 -12.24
C VAL A 257 -15.08 -8.32 -10.82
N SER A 258 -15.74 -9.44 -10.58
CA SER A 258 -15.52 -10.27 -9.39
C SER A 258 -15.57 -11.73 -9.83
N ASP A 259 -14.69 -12.55 -9.30
CA ASP A 259 -14.68 -13.98 -9.58
C ASP A 259 -14.49 -14.73 -8.25
N PRO A 260 -15.57 -15.27 -7.67
CA PRO A 260 -15.48 -15.99 -6.40
C PRO A 260 -14.54 -17.21 -6.43
N GLY A 261 -14.24 -17.71 -7.63
CA GLY A 261 -13.28 -18.81 -7.83
C GLY A 261 -11.83 -18.35 -8.04
N LYS A 262 -11.57 -17.04 -8.06
CA LYS A 262 -10.25 -16.46 -8.26
C LYS A 262 -9.92 -15.49 -7.12
N PRO A 263 -9.17 -15.94 -6.12
CA PRO A 263 -8.61 -15.04 -5.12
C PRO A 263 -7.76 -13.97 -5.81
N ASN A 264 -7.67 -12.78 -5.22
CA ASN A 264 -6.94 -11.63 -5.77
C ASN A 264 -7.57 -11.00 -7.04
N VAL A 265 -8.89 -11.11 -7.23
CA VAL A 265 -9.65 -10.39 -8.27
C VAL A 265 -10.81 -9.65 -7.63
N ALA A 266 -10.63 -8.35 -7.40
CA ALA A 266 -11.65 -7.43 -6.91
C ALA A 266 -11.55 -6.10 -7.67
N PRO A 267 -12.64 -5.31 -7.80
CA PRO A 267 -12.57 -4.03 -8.50
C PRO A 267 -11.66 -3.03 -7.79
N THR A 268 -10.94 -2.24 -8.54
CA THR A 268 -10.17 -1.12 -8.00
C THR A 268 -11.14 -0.04 -7.52
N LEU A 269 -11.12 0.25 -6.21
CA LEU A 269 -11.98 1.27 -5.58
C LEU A 269 -11.40 2.67 -5.74
N TRP A 270 -10.11 2.79 -5.55
CA TRP A 270 -9.37 4.04 -5.68
C TRP A 270 -7.90 3.78 -6.00
N ARG A 271 -7.21 4.84 -6.39
CA ARG A 271 -5.76 4.84 -6.58
C ARG A 271 -5.13 6.12 -6.08
N THR A 272 -3.84 6.02 -5.77
CA THR A 272 -3.00 7.14 -5.37
C THR A 272 -1.78 7.25 -6.25
N VAL A 273 -1.19 8.44 -6.29
CA VAL A 273 0.21 8.67 -6.64
C VAL A 273 0.78 9.60 -5.57
N SER A 274 1.76 9.10 -4.83
CA SER A 274 2.50 9.86 -3.81
C SER A 274 3.78 10.38 -4.42
N ASP A 275 3.97 11.69 -4.44
CA ASP A 275 5.20 12.35 -4.83
C ASP A 275 6.05 12.59 -3.58
N LEU A 276 7.03 11.71 -3.37
CA LEU A 276 7.86 11.70 -2.18
C LEU A 276 8.87 12.85 -2.15
N THR A 277 9.19 13.37 -3.33
CA THR A 277 10.14 14.50 -3.48
C THR A 277 9.48 15.84 -3.19
N ASN A 278 8.25 16.06 -3.69
CA ASN A 278 7.57 17.35 -3.61
C ASN A 278 6.42 17.38 -2.60
N GLY A 279 6.20 16.32 -1.84
CA GLY A 279 5.19 16.26 -0.78
C GLY A 279 3.75 16.36 -1.28
N ARG A 280 3.42 15.76 -2.42
CA ARG A 280 2.05 15.77 -2.96
C ARG A 280 1.44 14.39 -3.02
N TYR A 281 0.21 14.30 -2.51
CA TYR A 281 -0.56 13.06 -2.44
C TYR A 281 -1.77 13.15 -3.35
N TYR A 282 -1.70 12.51 -4.53
CA TYR A 282 -2.78 12.45 -5.52
C TYR A 282 -3.71 11.29 -5.20
N PHE A 283 -5.03 11.53 -5.34
CA PHE A 283 -6.07 10.54 -5.06
C PHE A 283 -7.14 10.56 -6.15
N GLU A 284 -7.57 9.36 -6.59
CA GLU A 284 -8.65 9.16 -7.56
C GLU A 284 -9.57 8.04 -7.09
N PHE A 285 -10.84 8.33 -6.80
CA PHE A 285 -11.87 7.30 -6.75
C PHE A 285 -12.18 6.83 -8.17
N THR A 286 -12.19 5.51 -8.41
CA THR A 286 -12.38 4.99 -9.78
C THR A 286 -13.80 5.18 -10.32
N GLN A 287 -14.76 5.46 -9.44
CA GLN A 287 -16.13 5.85 -9.80
C GLN A 287 -16.31 7.37 -9.98
N ASN A 288 -15.25 8.13 -9.76
CA ASN A 288 -15.23 9.58 -9.95
C ASN A 288 -14.20 9.91 -11.04
N PRO A 289 -14.56 10.62 -12.13
CA PRO A 289 -13.64 10.88 -13.25
C PRO A 289 -12.58 11.94 -12.95
N THR A 290 -12.43 12.38 -11.70
CA THR A 290 -11.54 13.48 -11.31
C THR A 290 -10.40 12.98 -10.42
N VAL A 291 -9.28 13.73 -10.45
CA VAL A 291 -8.14 13.53 -9.56
C VAL A 291 -8.05 14.75 -8.65
N ALA A 292 -8.01 14.51 -7.34
CA ALA A 292 -7.69 15.52 -6.34
C ALA A 292 -6.31 15.28 -5.77
N TRP A 293 -5.69 16.30 -5.18
CA TRP A 293 -4.41 16.13 -4.47
C TRP A 293 -4.29 17.05 -3.27
N ILE A 294 -3.51 16.59 -2.31
CA ILE A 294 -3.13 17.34 -1.12
C ILE A 294 -1.63 17.67 -1.25
N ASP A 295 -1.27 18.93 -1.03
CA ASP A 295 0.11 19.38 -0.90
C ASP A 295 0.43 19.45 0.61
N LEU A 296 1.26 18.51 1.11
CA LEU A 296 1.60 18.41 2.52
C LEU A 296 2.31 19.67 3.04
N HIS A 297 3.04 20.38 2.16
CA HIS A 297 3.74 21.62 2.55
C HIS A 297 2.78 22.78 2.83
N LYS A 298 1.50 22.66 2.47
CA LYS A 298 0.47 23.66 2.74
C LYS A 298 -0.37 23.36 3.97
N LEU A 299 -0.18 22.17 4.56
CA LEU A 299 -0.85 21.76 5.78
C LEU A 299 -0.06 22.20 7.00
N ASP A 300 -0.75 22.54 8.07
CA ASP A 300 -0.12 22.64 9.40
C ASP A 300 -0.06 21.24 10.00
N LEU A 301 1.11 20.63 9.90
CA LEU A 301 1.40 19.30 10.45
C LEU A 301 2.26 19.37 11.72
N SER A 302 2.40 20.56 12.31
CA SER A 302 3.15 20.75 13.56
C SER A 302 2.43 20.14 14.76
N GLU A 303 3.19 19.87 15.82
CA GLU A 303 2.65 19.39 17.09
C GLU A 303 1.54 20.31 17.63
N GLY A 304 0.39 19.73 17.99
CA GLY A 304 -0.78 20.46 18.49
C GLY A 304 -1.71 21.00 17.41
N ALA A 305 -1.37 20.88 16.12
CA ALA A 305 -2.31 21.19 15.04
C ALA A 305 -3.48 20.20 15.04
N PRO A 306 -4.67 20.59 14.55
CA PRO A 306 -5.82 19.70 14.49
C PRO A 306 -5.64 18.60 13.45
N ILE A 307 -6.15 17.41 13.73
CA ILE A 307 -6.33 16.36 12.72
C ILE A 307 -7.35 16.84 11.70
N MET A 308 -7.01 16.80 10.42
CA MET A 308 -7.92 17.14 9.33
C MET A 308 -8.41 15.86 8.66
N MET A 309 -9.67 15.89 8.18
CA MET A 309 -10.26 14.78 7.45
C MET A 309 -10.85 15.29 6.13
N PHE A 310 -10.51 14.63 5.03
CA PHE A 310 -10.98 14.92 3.68
C PHE A 310 -11.88 13.78 3.22
N ASP A 311 -13.18 14.04 3.11
CA ASP A 311 -14.15 13.07 2.56
C ASP A 311 -14.41 13.40 1.09
N LEU A 312 -13.45 13.03 0.22
CA LEU A 312 -13.52 13.31 -1.21
C LEU A 312 -14.67 12.61 -1.91
N LYS A 313 -15.26 11.58 -1.29
CA LYS A 313 -16.44 10.89 -1.83
C LYS A 313 -17.73 11.68 -1.64
N ALA A 314 -17.75 12.56 -0.65
CA ALA A 314 -18.90 13.44 -0.40
C ALA A 314 -19.06 14.51 -1.50
N ASP A 315 -17.95 14.91 -2.15
CA ASP A 315 -17.96 15.82 -3.30
C ASP A 315 -17.40 15.12 -4.55
N ILE A 316 -18.31 14.57 -5.34
CA ILE A 316 -17.98 13.86 -6.59
C ILE A 316 -17.28 14.76 -7.62
N LEU A 317 -17.36 16.08 -7.48
CA LEU A 317 -16.71 17.04 -8.35
C LEU A 317 -15.39 17.57 -7.80
N ALA A 318 -14.96 17.10 -6.61
CA ALA A 318 -13.66 17.47 -6.07
C ALA A 318 -12.54 17.10 -7.07
N THR A 319 -11.82 18.11 -7.51
CA THR A 319 -10.70 17.97 -8.45
C THR A 319 -9.70 19.09 -8.21
N GLY A 320 -8.45 18.81 -8.47
CA GLY A 320 -7.39 19.75 -8.20
C GLY A 320 -6.87 19.63 -6.76
N GLU A 321 -6.28 20.72 -6.27
CA GLU A 321 -5.79 20.80 -4.89
C GLU A 321 -6.95 20.98 -3.91
N VAL A 322 -6.97 20.19 -2.85
CA VAL A 322 -7.99 20.19 -1.78
C VAL A 322 -7.36 20.40 -0.42
#